data_901b153c5a43e70927b29d3abf2d4cc9
#
_entry.id   901b153c5a43e70927b29d3abf2d4cc9
#
_cell.length_a   1.000
_cell.length_b   1.000
_cell.length_c   1.000
_cell.angle_alpha   90.00
_cell.angle_beta   90.00
_cell.angle_gamma   90.00
#
_symmetry.space_group_name_H-M   'P 1'
#
loop_
_entity.id
_entity.type
_entity.pdbx_description
1 polymer ?
#
loop_
_entity_poly.entity_id
_entity_poly.type
_entity_poly.pdbx_seq_one_letter_code
_entity_poly.pdbx_strand_id
1 'polypeptide(L)'
;RKGYSATIQHLVNHGYAVFQINNRGSSGYGKTFYHLDDLKHGDADLGDVVASRAFLASHKWIDGERVGIIGGSYGGYIVAAALAFEPKAFDVGVNIFGVTNWVRTLESIPPWWGAFRTSLYAELGDPAIDNERLTAISPLFHAENIVKPLLVVQGANDPRVLQVESDELVDKVRANNVPVEYVLFEDEGHGFRKRKNRIVASEAYLQFLNKHL
;
A
#
# COMPACT_ATOMS: atom_id res chain seq x y z
N ARG A 1 13.25 -13.24 -0.68
CA ARG A 1 13.82 -14.20 -1.65
C ARG A 1 14.41 -13.44 -2.83
N LYS A 2 15.57 -13.87 -3.34
CA LYS A 2 16.12 -13.31 -4.59
C LYS A 2 15.19 -13.68 -5.75
N GLY A 3 14.83 -12.70 -6.57
CA GLY A 3 13.96 -12.92 -7.72
C GLY A 3 14.01 -11.73 -8.68
N TYR A 4 13.59 -11.94 -9.91
CA TYR A 4 13.45 -10.88 -10.90
C TYR A 4 12.08 -10.23 -10.76
N SER A 5 12.06 -8.89 -10.77
CA SER A 5 10.85 -8.08 -10.83
C SER A 5 10.95 -7.09 -11.99
N ALA A 6 10.03 -7.22 -12.94
CA ALA A 6 9.99 -6.32 -14.10
C ALA A 6 9.77 -4.87 -13.69
N THR A 7 8.92 -4.62 -12.69
CA THR A 7 8.65 -3.28 -12.16
C THR A 7 9.89 -2.66 -11.52
N ILE A 8 10.62 -3.43 -10.69
CA ILE A 8 11.87 -2.94 -10.09
C ILE A 8 12.89 -2.63 -11.17
N GLN A 9 13.09 -3.57 -12.13
CA GLN A 9 14.03 -3.35 -13.22
C GLN A 9 13.68 -2.13 -14.07
N HIS A 10 12.38 -1.91 -14.30
CA HIS A 10 11.89 -0.75 -15.04
C HIS A 10 12.25 0.56 -14.31
N LEU A 11 11.97 0.66 -13.03
CA LEU A 11 12.28 1.84 -12.22
C LEU A 11 13.80 2.08 -12.13
N VAL A 12 14.59 1.03 -11.89
CA VAL A 12 16.06 1.13 -11.81
C VAL A 12 16.65 1.60 -13.13
N ASN A 13 16.15 1.12 -14.27
CA ASN A 13 16.60 1.57 -15.60
C ASN A 13 16.29 3.05 -15.89
N HIS A 14 15.38 3.66 -15.11
CA HIS A 14 15.03 5.07 -15.19
C HIS A 14 15.63 5.93 -14.07
N GLY A 15 16.65 5.40 -13.38
CA GLY A 15 17.43 6.16 -12.40
C GLY A 15 16.93 6.13 -10.97
N TYR A 16 15.92 5.31 -10.66
CA TYR A 16 15.44 5.14 -9.29
C TYR A 16 16.26 4.10 -8.53
N ALA A 17 16.62 4.40 -7.30
CA ALA A 17 17.01 3.38 -6.32
C ALA A 17 15.74 2.73 -5.75
N VAL A 18 15.70 1.41 -5.68
CA VAL A 18 14.55 0.68 -5.13
C VAL A 18 14.97 -0.14 -3.93
N PHE A 19 14.32 0.11 -2.80
CA PHE A 19 14.52 -0.63 -1.55
C PHE A 19 13.27 -1.42 -1.19
N GLN A 20 13.40 -2.73 -1.07
CA GLN A 20 12.32 -3.61 -0.61
C GLN A 20 12.52 -3.93 0.86
N ILE A 21 11.56 -3.55 1.69
CA ILE A 21 11.63 -3.70 3.13
C ILE A 21 11.13 -5.09 3.53
N ASN A 22 11.83 -5.72 4.48
CA ASN A 22 11.34 -6.87 5.22
C ASN A 22 10.99 -6.39 6.64
N ASN A 23 9.86 -5.70 6.76
CA ASN A 23 9.31 -5.22 8.03
C ASN A 23 8.94 -6.39 8.97
N ARG A 24 8.72 -6.08 10.23
CA ARG A 24 8.12 -7.03 11.19
C ARG A 24 6.87 -7.67 10.58
N GLY A 25 6.63 -8.95 10.87
CA GLY A 25 5.60 -9.74 10.21
C GLY A 25 6.03 -10.47 8.93
N SER A 26 7.18 -10.09 8.34
CA SER A 26 7.67 -10.76 7.13
C SER A 26 8.02 -12.22 7.38
N SER A 27 7.56 -13.10 6.47
CA SER A 27 7.87 -14.53 6.52
C SER A 27 9.34 -14.81 6.18
N GLY A 28 9.88 -15.94 6.67
CA GLY A 28 11.24 -16.40 6.37
C GLY A 28 12.30 -16.05 7.42
N TYR A 29 11.92 -15.31 8.46
CA TYR A 29 12.80 -14.90 9.58
C TYR A 29 12.45 -15.61 10.90
N GLY A 30 11.67 -16.66 10.84
CA GLY A 30 11.21 -17.42 12.00
C GLY A 30 9.87 -16.95 12.55
N LYS A 31 9.27 -17.84 13.37
CA LYS A 31 7.91 -17.66 13.89
C LYS A 31 7.78 -16.39 14.77
N THR A 32 8.78 -16.13 15.61
CA THR A 32 8.76 -14.95 16.49
C THR A 32 8.71 -13.65 15.68
N PHE A 33 9.53 -13.55 14.63
CA PHE A 33 9.55 -12.36 13.78
C PHE A 33 8.24 -12.21 12.99
N TYR A 34 7.67 -13.32 12.53
CA TYR A 34 6.40 -13.36 11.80
C TYR A 34 5.21 -12.82 12.62
N HIS A 35 5.19 -13.05 13.94
CA HIS A 35 4.11 -12.61 14.83
C HIS A 35 4.36 -11.24 15.51
N LEU A 36 5.38 -10.48 15.09
CA LEU A 36 5.68 -9.19 15.74
C LEU A 36 4.67 -8.08 15.42
N ASP A 37 3.91 -8.24 14.36
CA ASP A 37 2.88 -7.29 13.93
C ASP A 37 1.44 -7.75 14.20
N ASP A 38 1.23 -8.95 14.74
CA ASP A 38 -0.10 -9.42 15.13
C ASP A 38 -0.80 -8.38 16.02
N LEU A 39 -1.99 -7.95 15.63
CA LEU A 39 -2.81 -6.90 16.26
C LEU A 39 -2.11 -5.52 16.39
N LYS A 40 -1.02 -5.30 15.65
CA LYS A 40 -0.22 -4.06 15.61
C LYS A 40 0.02 -3.55 14.19
N HIS A 41 -0.79 -4.02 13.25
CA HIS A 41 -0.76 -3.56 11.88
C HIS A 41 -1.06 -2.07 11.79
N GLY A 42 -0.30 -1.36 10.95
CA GLY A 42 -0.39 0.11 10.84
C GLY A 42 0.32 0.87 11.96
N ASP A 43 0.97 0.18 12.89
CA ASP A 43 1.82 0.75 13.95
C ASP A 43 3.25 0.21 13.82
N ALA A 44 3.47 -1.04 14.23
CA ALA A 44 4.81 -1.62 14.29
C ALA A 44 5.45 -1.81 12.89
N ASP A 45 4.70 -2.32 11.94
CA ASP A 45 5.12 -2.53 10.55
C ASP A 45 5.26 -1.20 9.80
N LEU A 46 4.32 -0.27 9.99
CA LEU A 46 4.40 1.08 9.44
C LEU A 46 5.63 1.83 9.98
N GLY A 47 5.92 1.70 11.27
CA GLY A 47 7.11 2.30 11.88
C GLY A 47 8.41 1.81 11.23
N ASP A 48 8.52 0.51 10.90
CA ASP A 48 9.67 -0.03 10.16
C ASP A 48 9.77 0.57 8.75
N VAL A 49 8.63 0.76 8.08
CA VAL A 49 8.57 1.37 6.74
C VAL A 49 9.01 2.84 6.79
N VAL A 50 8.53 3.61 7.75
CA VAL A 50 8.91 5.02 7.95
C VAL A 50 10.40 5.15 8.26
N ALA A 51 10.94 4.28 9.11
CA ALA A 51 12.37 4.26 9.46
C ALA A 51 13.28 4.00 8.24
N SER A 52 12.76 3.37 7.18
CA SER A 52 13.52 3.13 5.95
C SER A 52 13.98 4.40 5.24
N ARG A 53 13.28 5.53 5.39
CA ARG A 53 13.72 6.82 4.83
C ARG A 53 15.08 7.24 5.38
N ALA A 54 15.25 7.17 6.70
CA ALA A 54 16.53 7.52 7.32
C ALA A 54 17.66 6.57 6.88
N PHE A 55 17.35 5.29 6.72
CA PHE A 55 18.29 4.33 6.16
C PHE A 55 18.71 4.69 4.74
N LEU A 56 17.76 5.00 3.86
CA LEU A 56 18.04 5.42 2.49
C LEU A 56 18.88 6.71 2.46
N ALA A 57 18.50 7.72 3.24
CA ALA A 57 19.22 9.00 3.32
C ALA A 57 20.66 8.86 3.84
N SER A 58 21.00 7.78 4.55
CA SER A 58 22.36 7.51 5.00
C SER A 58 23.33 7.13 3.86
N HIS A 59 22.83 6.79 2.69
CA HIS A 59 23.63 6.40 1.54
C HIS A 59 23.94 7.61 0.65
N LYS A 60 25.22 7.98 0.50
CA LYS A 60 25.68 9.16 -0.22
C LYS A 60 25.26 9.24 -1.70
N TRP A 61 24.88 8.13 -2.31
CA TRP A 61 24.46 8.04 -3.71
C TRP A 61 22.94 8.07 -3.87
N ILE A 62 22.17 8.15 -2.78
CA ILE A 62 20.72 8.30 -2.78
C ILE A 62 20.35 9.74 -2.43
N ASP A 63 19.41 10.31 -3.17
CA ASP A 63 18.78 11.57 -2.81
C ASP A 63 17.70 11.31 -1.73
N GLY A 64 18.06 11.51 -0.47
CA GLY A 64 17.20 11.29 0.68
C GLY A 64 16.06 12.31 0.82
N GLU A 65 16.09 13.42 0.06
CA GLU A 65 15.02 14.41 0.05
C GLU A 65 13.87 14.03 -0.90
N ARG A 66 14.10 13.07 -1.78
CA ARG A 66 13.13 12.57 -2.76
C ARG A 66 12.89 11.08 -2.58
N VAL A 67 11.94 10.73 -1.69
CA VAL A 67 11.63 9.33 -1.36
C VAL A 67 10.14 9.06 -1.56
N GLY A 68 9.83 8.23 -2.55
CA GLY A 68 8.47 7.73 -2.81
C GLY A 68 8.22 6.37 -2.18
N ILE A 69 6.95 6.05 -1.98
CA ILE A 69 6.50 4.74 -1.50
C ILE A 69 5.55 4.10 -2.51
N ILE A 70 5.81 2.83 -2.86
CA ILE A 70 4.97 2.04 -3.77
C ILE A 70 4.64 0.69 -3.15
N GLY A 71 3.39 0.27 -3.23
CA GLY A 71 2.96 -1.02 -2.71
C GLY A 71 1.63 -1.49 -3.25
N GLY A 72 1.43 -2.81 -3.23
CA GLY A 72 0.20 -3.44 -3.68
C GLY A 72 -0.46 -4.25 -2.57
N SER A 73 -1.81 -4.32 -2.58
CA SER A 73 -2.61 -5.06 -1.61
C SER A 73 -2.35 -4.54 -0.18
N TYR A 74 -1.83 -5.38 0.72
CA TYR A 74 -1.37 -4.92 2.03
C TYR A 74 -0.30 -3.81 1.92
N GLY A 75 0.63 -3.93 0.96
CA GLY A 75 1.60 -2.86 0.68
C GLY A 75 0.94 -1.56 0.22
N GLY A 76 -0.20 -1.63 -0.49
CA GLY A 76 -1.02 -0.47 -0.84
C GLY A 76 -1.69 0.16 0.38
N TYR A 77 -2.14 -0.67 1.34
CA TYR A 77 -2.57 -0.19 2.65
C TYR A 77 -1.44 0.61 3.33
N ILE A 78 -0.24 0.05 3.39
CA ILE A 78 0.93 0.73 3.99
C ILE A 78 1.25 2.05 3.28
N VAL A 79 1.09 2.13 1.96
CA VAL A 79 1.23 3.41 1.22
C VAL A 79 0.22 4.45 1.72
N ALA A 80 -1.07 4.09 1.76
CA ALA A 80 -2.11 5.00 2.21
C ALA A 80 -1.95 5.37 3.71
N ALA A 81 -1.60 4.38 4.55
CA ALA A 81 -1.33 4.57 5.97
C ALA A 81 -0.13 5.51 6.20
N ALA A 82 0.97 5.31 5.46
CA ALA A 82 2.14 6.19 5.56
C ALA A 82 1.80 7.64 5.21
N LEU A 83 1.01 7.87 4.15
CA LEU A 83 0.61 9.22 3.77
C LEU A 83 -0.41 9.85 4.73
N ALA A 84 -1.27 9.05 5.36
CA ALA A 84 -2.31 9.54 6.28
C ALA A 84 -1.80 9.74 7.71
N PHE A 85 -0.96 8.82 8.21
CA PHE A 85 -0.50 8.84 9.61
C PHE A 85 0.89 9.48 9.78
N GLU A 86 1.73 9.41 8.74
CA GLU A 86 3.09 9.95 8.72
C GLU A 86 3.33 10.84 7.49
N PRO A 87 2.54 11.92 7.32
CA PRO A 87 2.46 12.70 6.06
C PRO A 87 3.78 13.38 5.64
N LYS A 88 4.81 13.35 6.50
CA LYS A 88 6.14 13.88 6.22
C LYS A 88 7.16 12.78 5.84
N ALA A 89 6.77 11.51 5.98
CA ALA A 89 7.70 10.40 5.79
C ALA A 89 8.05 10.13 4.32
N PHE A 90 7.12 10.43 3.40
CA PHE A 90 7.32 10.19 1.96
C PHE A 90 6.80 11.37 1.15
N ASP A 91 7.37 11.56 -0.06
CA ASP A 91 7.07 12.71 -0.91
C ASP A 91 6.00 12.41 -1.97
N VAL A 92 5.79 11.12 -2.28
CA VAL A 92 4.79 10.63 -3.22
C VAL A 92 4.39 9.21 -2.89
N GLY A 93 3.14 8.82 -3.15
CA GLY A 93 2.64 7.46 -2.98
C GLY A 93 2.07 6.84 -4.24
N VAL A 94 2.33 5.55 -4.45
CA VAL A 94 1.70 4.72 -5.48
C VAL A 94 1.00 3.55 -4.81
N ASN A 95 -0.32 3.66 -4.67
CA ASN A 95 -1.20 2.66 -4.06
C ASN A 95 -1.78 1.76 -5.16
N ILE A 96 -1.47 0.48 -5.11
CA ILE A 96 -1.94 -0.51 -6.07
C ILE A 96 -2.93 -1.43 -5.34
N PHE A 97 -4.23 -1.27 -5.61
CA PHE A 97 -5.34 -2.02 -5.00
C PHE A 97 -5.17 -2.23 -3.48
N GLY A 98 -4.81 -1.15 -2.75
CA GLY A 98 -4.57 -1.22 -1.31
C GLY A 98 -5.85 -1.17 -0.49
N VAL A 99 -5.86 -1.89 0.64
CA VAL A 99 -6.94 -1.77 1.64
C VAL A 99 -6.94 -0.37 2.24
N THR A 100 -8.11 0.23 2.36
CA THR A 100 -8.28 1.57 2.96
C THR A 100 -9.24 1.58 4.14
N ASN A 101 -10.11 0.56 4.22
CA ASN A 101 -11.06 0.36 5.31
C ASN A 101 -11.01 -1.10 5.79
N TRP A 102 -10.32 -1.36 6.89
CA TRP A 102 -10.14 -2.71 7.43
C TRP A 102 -11.45 -3.34 7.91
N VAL A 103 -12.36 -2.57 8.46
CA VAL A 103 -13.67 -3.09 8.90
C VAL A 103 -14.40 -3.70 7.71
N ARG A 104 -14.60 -2.93 6.64
CA ARG A 104 -15.25 -3.39 5.41
C ARG A 104 -14.52 -4.58 4.78
N THR A 105 -13.19 -4.50 4.67
CA THR A 105 -12.39 -5.56 4.06
C THR A 105 -12.55 -6.89 4.80
N LEU A 106 -12.48 -6.89 6.12
CA LEU A 106 -12.64 -8.09 6.93
C LEU A 106 -14.07 -8.64 6.91
N GLU A 107 -15.08 -7.78 6.92
CA GLU A 107 -16.49 -8.17 6.80
C GLU A 107 -16.84 -8.72 5.42
N SER A 108 -16.18 -8.24 4.37
CA SER A 108 -16.42 -8.66 2.98
C SER A 108 -15.82 -10.00 2.61
N ILE A 109 -15.03 -10.64 3.51
CA ILE A 109 -14.43 -11.95 3.25
C ILE A 109 -15.53 -13.00 3.05
N PRO A 110 -15.57 -13.66 1.88
CA PRO A 110 -16.62 -14.61 1.59
C PRO A 110 -16.64 -15.80 2.59
N PRO A 111 -17.83 -16.33 2.96
CA PRO A 111 -17.94 -17.43 3.93
C PRO A 111 -17.14 -18.68 3.55
N TRP A 112 -16.99 -18.96 2.25
CA TRP A 112 -16.21 -20.12 1.77
C TRP A 112 -14.70 -19.96 1.92
N TRP A 113 -14.20 -18.79 2.30
CA TRP A 113 -12.80 -18.55 2.68
C TRP A 113 -12.58 -18.66 4.20
N GLY A 114 -13.32 -19.52 4.87
CA GLY A 114 -13.37 -19.61 6.34
C GLY A 114 -11.98 -19.73 7.01
N ALA A 115 -11.11 -20.60 6.52
CA ALA A 115 -9.75 -20.74 7.07
C ALA A 115 -8.91 -19.45 6.88
N PHE A 116 -9.02 -18.79 5.74
CA PHE A 116 -8.34 -17.53 5.46
C PHE A 116 -8.89 -16.41 6.37
N ARG A 117 -10.20 -16.32 6.54
CA ARG A 117 -10.84 -15.37 7.46
C ARG A 117 -10.35 -15.56 8.89
N THR A 118 -10.29 -16.82 9.38
CA THR A 118 -9.80 -17.11 10.73
C THR A 118 -8.36 -16.65 10.93
N SER A 119 -7.47 -16.87 9.95
CA SER A 119 -6.10 -16.38 10.01
C SER A 119 -6.04 -14.87 10.04
N LEU A 120 -6.78 -14.18 9.16
CA LEU A 120 -6.78 -12.71 9.11
C LEU A 120 -7.35 -12.10 10.40
N TYR A 121 -8.38 -12.71 10.99
CA TYR A 121 -8.93 -12.24 12.25
C TYR A 121 -7.95 -12.43 13.41
N ALA A 122 -7.15 -13.50 13.39
CA ALA A 122 -6.10 -13.72 14.39
C ALA A 122 -4.95 -12.70 14.28
N GLU A 123 -4.60 -12.29 13.06
CA GLU A 123 -3.53 -11.32 12.78
C GLU A 123 -4.01 -9.88 12.92
N LEU A 124 -5.14 -9.53 12.29
CA LEU A 124 -5.65 -8.17 12.18
C LEU A 124 -6.69 -7.79 13.24
N GLY A 125 -7.43 -8.79 13.76
CA GLY A 125 -8.54 -8.60 14.69
C GLY A 125 -9.90 -8.92 14.08
N ASP A 126 -10.89 -9.11 14.94
CA ASP A 126 -12.28 -9.37 14.57
C ASP A 126 -13.06 -8.04 14.50
N PRO A 127 -13.65 -7.67 13.36
CA PRO A 127 -14.40 -6.42 13.23
C PRO A 127 -15.60 -6.32 14.19
N ALA A 128 -16.13 -7.43 14.67
CA ALA A 128 -17.20 -7.43 15.68
C ALA A 128 -16.71 -7.03 17.08
N ILE A 129 -15.41 -7.18 17.37
CA ILE A 129 -14.81 -6.91 18.69
C ILE A 129 -13.84 -5.74 18.62
N ASP A 130 -13.03 -5.67 17.57
CA ASP A 130 -11.92 -4.73 17.39
C ASP A 130 -12.26 -3.54 16.48
N ASN A 131 -13.55 -3.23 16.29
CA ASN A 131 -14.02 -2.23 15.32
C ASN A 131 -13.35 -0.87 15.50
N GLU A 132 -13.23 -0.38 16.73
CA GLU A 132 -12.59 0.91 17.03
C GLU A 132 -11.12 0.93 16.58
N ARG A 133 -10.35 -0.11 16.89
CA ARG A 133 -8.95 -0.21 16.48
C ARG A 133 -8.81 -0.35 14.97
N LEU A 134 -9.63 -1.19 14.34
CA LEU A 134 -9.63 -1.37 12.89
C LEU A 134 -10.00 -0.08 12.15
N THR A 135 -10.93 0.69 12.67
CA THR A 135 -11.27 2.02 12.16
C THR A 135 -10.09 2.97 12.32
N ALA A 136 -9.46 2.99 13.48
CA ALA A 136 -8.32 3.89 13.77
C ALA A 136 -7.11 3.64 12.85
N ILE A 137 -6.84 2.39 12.45
CA ILE A 137 -5.76 2.05 11.51
C ILE A 137 -6.17 2.10 10.04
N SER A 138 -7.40 2.45 9.72
CA SER A 138 -7.93 2.52 8.35
C SER A 138 -7.68 3.90 7.73
N PRO A 139 -6.79 4.04 6.73
CA PRO A 139 -6.40 5.34 6.19
C PRO A 139 -7.55 6.10 5.54
N LEU A 140 -8.63 5.44 5.13
CA LEU A 140 -9.82 6.09 4.58
C LEU A 140 -10.45 7.09 5.56
N PHE A 141 -10.42 6.80 6.87
CA PHE A 141 -11.00 7.67 7.91
C PHE A 141 -10.07 8.80 8.34
N HIS A 142 -8.85 8.84 7.79
CA HIS A 142 -7.81 9.84 8.04
C HIS A 142 -7.27 10.45 6.73
N ALA A 143 -8.03 10.30 5.64
CA ALA A 143 -7.60 10.71 4.30
C ALA A 143 -7.41 12.24 4.19
N GLU A 144 -8.01 13.02 5.08
CA GLU A 144 -7.79 14.46 5.20
C GLU A 144 -6.33 14.84 5.51
N ASN A 145 -5.57 13.92 6.10
CA ASN A 145 -4.15 14.12 6.39
C ASN A 145 -3.24 13.85 5.20
N ILE A 146 -3.75 13.24 4.13
CA ILE A 146 -2.98 12.95 2.92
C ILE A 146 -2.78 14.27 2.16
N VAL A 147 -1.56 14.80 2.24
CA VAL A 147 -1.16 16.07 1.62
C VAL A 147 -0.08 15.90 0.55
N LYS A 148 0.27 14.67 0.24
CA LYS A 148 1.28 14.32 -0.78
C LYS A 148 0.61 13.70 -2.02
N PRO A 149 1.21 13.88 -3.21
CA PRO A 149 0.68 13.29 -4.44
C PRO A 149 0.45 11.79 -4.33
N LEU A 150 -0.68 11.31 -4.84
CA LEU A 150 -1.09 9.91 -4.76
C LEU A 150 -1.55 9.38 -6.12
N LEU A 151 -0.92 8.30 -6.59
CA LEU A 151 -1.44 7.47 -7.67
C LEU A 151 -2.17 6.26 -7.08
N VAL A 152 -3.41 6.03 -7.50
CA VAL A 152 -4.17 4.83 -7.17
C VAL A 152 -4.39 4.00 -8.43
N VAL A 153 -4.14 2.70 -8.35
CA VAL A 153 -4.35 1.77 -9.47
C VAL A 153 -5.15 0.58 -9.01
N GLN A 154 -6.28 0.31 -9.67
CA GLN A 154 -7.27 -0.68 -9.22
C GLN A 154 -7.76 -1.54 -10.39
N GLY A 155 -8.11 -2.79 -10.11
CA GLY A 155 -8.89 -3.65 -11.00
C GLY A 155 -10.37 -3.66 -10.58
N ALA A 156 -11.28 -3.38 -11.51
CA ALA A 156 -12.72 -3.28 -11.21
C ALA A 156 -13.33 -4.61 -10.73
N ASN A 157 -12.75 -5.74 -11.11
CA ASN A 157 -13.21 -7.08 -10.72
C ASN A 157 -12.38 -7.68 -9.57
N ASP A 158 -11.81 -6.84 -8.71
CA ASP A 158 -11.01 -7.32 -7.57
C ASP A 158 -11.92 -7.91 -6.48
N PRO A 159 -11.79 -9.23 -6.18
CA PRO A 159 -12.62 -9.88 -5.17
C PRO A 159 -12.02 -9.81 -3.76
N ARG A 160 -10.81 -9.28 -3.60
CA ARG A 160 -10.08 -9.22 -2.33
C ARG A 160 -10.10 -7.84 -1.72
N VAL A 161 -9.81 -6.84 -2.56
CA VAL A 161 -9.88 -5.42 -2.21
C VAL A 161 -10.86 -4.79 -3.19
N LEU A 162 -12.04 -4.52 -2.71
CA LEU A 162 -13.15 -4.03 -3.54
C LEU A 162 -12.79 -2.67 -4.14
N GLN A 163 -13.25 -2.42 -5.38
CA GLN A 163 -13.02 -1.16 -6.08
C GLN A 163 -13.41 0.07 -5.22
N VAL A 164 -14.47 -0.03 -4.42
CA VAL A 164 -14.94 1.05 -3.54
C VAL A 164 -13.86 1.53 -2.55
N GLU A 165 -12.91 0.68 -2.17
CA GLU A 165 -11.77 1.08 -1.33
C GLU A 165 -10.93 2.16 -2.00
N SER A 166 -10.67 1.99 -3.30
CA SER A 166 -9.93 2.95 -4.11
C SER A 166 -10.76 4.18 -4.47
N ASP A 167 -12.03 3.99 -4.84
CA ASP A 167 -12.92 5.08 -5.22
C ASP A 167 -13.07 6.10 -4.09
N GLU A 168 -13.40 5.64 -2.89
CA GLU A 168 -13.60 6.51 -1.72
C GLU A 168 -12.31 7.21 -1.28
N LEU A 169 -11.16 6.51 -1.32
CA LEU A 169 -9.87 7.13 -1.00
C LEU A 169 -9.55 8.26 -1.99
N VAL A 170 -9.71 7.98 -3.29
CA VAL A 170 -9.46 8.95 -4.37
C VAL A 170 -10.32 10.20 -4.19
N ASP A 171 -11.62 10.02 -3.93
CA ASP A 171 -12.54 11.14 -3.76
C ASP A 171 -12.19 12.00 -2.54
N LYS A 172 -11.86 11.37 -1.42
CA LYS A 172 -11.44 12.09 -0.21
C LYS A 172 -10.13 12.85 -0.40
N VAL A 173 -9.12 12.23 -1.01
CA VAL A 173 -7.82 12.89 -1.21
C VAL A 173 -7.92 14.02 -2.25
N ARG A 174 -8.76 13.89 -3.28
CA ARG A 174 -9.05 14.98 -4.21
C ARG A 174 -9.64 16.21 -3.50
N ALA A 175 -10.48 16.00 -2.49
CA ALA A 175 -11.05 17.08 -1.70
C ALA A 175 -10.00 17.89 -0.91
N ASN A 176 -8.80 17.33 -0.68
CA ASN A 176 -7.68 18.03 -0.04
C ASN A 176 -6.91 18.95 -1.00
N ASN A 177 -7.31 19.04 -2.28
CA ASN A 177 -6.57 19.75 -3.36
C ASN A 177 -5.15 19.19 -3.59
N VAL A 178 -4.97 17.91 -3.38
CA VAL A 178 -3.71 17.18 -3.63
C VAL A 178 -3.76 16.56 -5.02
N PRO A 179 -2.65 16.50 -5.78
CA PRO A 179 -2.59 15.79 -7.04
C PRO A 179 -2.91 14.30 -6.86
N VAL A 180 -4.03 13.84 -7.43
CA VAL A 180 -4.45 12.44 -7.42
C VAL A 180 -4.70 11.97 -8.84
N GLU A 181 -3.99 10.90 -9.23
CA GLU A 181 -4.26 10.17 -10.46
C GLU A 181 -4.89 8.82 -10.12
N TYR A 182 -5.88 8.39 -10.91
CA TYR A 182 -6.57 7.13 -10.72
C TYR A 182 -6.62 6.33 -12.02
N VAL A 183 -6.06 5.13 -12.01
CA VAL A 183 -6.08 4.20 -13.13
C VAL A 183 -6.93 2.99 -12.74
N LEU A 184 -8.09 2.87 -13.38
CA LEU A 184 -9.01 1.74 -13.21
C LEU A 184 -8.95 0.83 -14.43
N PHE A 185 -8.70 -0.46 -14.20
CA PHE A 185 -8.76 -1.49 -15.24
C PHE A 185 -10.06 -2.27 -15.10
N GLU A 186 -11.01 -2.02 -16.00
CA GLU A 186 -12.34 -2.62 -16.00
C GLU A 186 -12.32 -4.16 -16.13
N ASP A 187 -11.26 -4.72 -16.67
CA ASP A 187 -11.11 -6.11 -17.02
C ASP A 187 -10.04 -6.86 -16.21
N GLU A 188 -9.61 -6.30 -15.05
CA GLU A 188 -8.65 -6.90 -14.13
C GLU A 188 -9.23 -7.10 -12.74
N GLY A 189 -8.61 -8.02 -11.98
CA GLY A 189 -8.91 -8.29 -10.58
C GLY A 189 -7.75 -7.92 -9.66
N HIS A 190 -7.51 -8.75 -8.62
CA HIS A 190 -6.42 -8.55 -7.66
C HIS A 190 -5.07 -8.94 -8.27
N GLY A 191 -4.47 -8.01 -9.00
CA GLY A 191 -3.26 -8.20 -9.82
C GLY A 191 -3.57 -8.14 -11.33
N PHE A 192 -2.71 -7.45 -12.06
CA PHE A 192 -2.91 -7.22 -13.49
C PHE A 192 -2.30 -8.35 -14.30
N ARG A 193 -3.13 -9.16 -14.96
CA ARG A 193 -2.70 -10.34 -15.72
C ARG A 193 -2.50 -10.05 -17.19
N LYS A 194 -3.30 -9.13 -17.75
CA LYS A 194 -3.22 -8.79 -19.17
C LYS A 194 -1.95 -7.97 -19.45
N ARG A 195 -1.19 -8.41 -20.45
CA ARG A 195 0.09 -7.75 -20.82
C ARG A 195 -0.10 -6.25 -21.07
N LYS A 196 -1.16 -5.86 -21.78
CA LYS A 196 -1.48 -4.46 -22.07
C LYS A 196 -1.62 -3.65 -20.78
N ASN A 197 -2.40 -4.15 -19.83
CA ASN A 197 -2.67 -3.45 -18.56
C ASN A 197 -1.41 -3.36 -17.68
N ARG A 198 -0.56 -4.39 -17.67
CA ARG A 198 0.72 -4.34 -16.96
C ARG A 198 1.67 -3.28 -17.53
N ILE A 199 1.69 -3.10 -18.85
CA ILE A 199 2.49 -2.05 -19.49
C ILE A 199 1.94 -0.69 -19.08
N VAL A 200 0.63 -0.46 -19.23
CA VAL A 200 -0.02 0.80 -18.84
C VAL A 200 0.22 1.11 -17.36
N ALA A 201 0.10 0.12 -16.47
CA ALA A 201 0.38 0.32 -15.04
C ALA A 201 1.85 0.71 -14.80
N SER A 202 2.82 0.00 -15.41
CA SER A 202 4.25 0.32 -15.26
C SER A 202 4.59 1.71 -15.76
N GLU A 203 4.01 2.13 -16.88
CA GLU A 203 4.17 3.48 -17.43
C GLU A 203 3.54 4.53 -16.51
N ALA A 204 2.34 4.27 -15.96
CA ALA A 204 1.69 5.17 -15.03
C ALA A 204 2.54 5.37 -13.75
N TYR A 205 3.11 4.30 -13.20
CA TYR A 205 4.01 4.40 -12.04
C TYR A 205 5.19 5.31 -12.35
N LEU A 206 5.88 5.07 -13.48
CA LEU A 206 7.06 5.84 -13.87
C LEU A 206 6.73 7.32 -14.13
N GLN A 207 5.67 7.58 -14.90
CA GLN A 207 5.27 8.94 -15.24
C GLN A 207 4.87 9.73 -13.99
N PHE A 208 4.12 9.11 -13.09
CA PHE A 208 3.69 9.73 -11.84
C PHE A 208 4.88 10.05 -10.93
N LEU A 209 5.80 9.09 -10.76
CA LEU A 209 7.03 9.30 -9.99
C LEU A 209 7.89 10.41 -10.62
N ASN A 210 8.12 10.40 -11.93
CA ASN A 210 8.91 11.45 -12.62
C ASN A 210 8.32 12.84 -12.48
N LYS A 211 7.00 12.94 -12.32
CA LYS A 211 6.29 14.22 -12.20
C LYS A 211 6.31 14.78 -10.78
N HIS A 212 6.34 13.92 -9.77
CA HIS A 212 6.09 14.32 -8.39
C HIS A 212 7.23 14.00 -7.42
N LEU A 213 8.23 13.24 -7.84
CA LEU A 213 9.43 12.93 -7.08
C LEU A 213 10.68 13.58 -7.71
#